data_bced81c761f4aad0ea94e735933144e8
#
_entry.id   bced81c761f4aad0ea94e735933144e8
#
_cell.length_a   1.000
_cell.length_b   1.000
_cell.length_c   1.000
_cell.angle_alpha   90.00
_cell.angle_beta   90.00
_cell.angle_gamma   90.00
#
_symmetry.space_group_name_H-M   'P 1'
#
loop_
_entity.id
_entity.type
_entity.pdbx_description
1 polymer ?
#
loop_
_entity_poly.entity_id
_entity_poly.type
_entity_poly.pdbx_seq_one_letter_code
_entity_poly.pdbx_strand_id
1 'polypeptide(L)'
;MVAAEQLPTMDLKPPSGFKFDKTKDGYTLIEDTPLEGSPRLSLSGFLEEDESRVLGETMLERGKNTAEQLGKLAGQHHLETMLEHQDEIPVEWREFYLVGAGTVWRDGDGYRWVAYLGWNGDEWVLYFDSLRGSRWSSNDRLVRVSQVSQEELGFSES
;
A
#
# COMPACT_ATOMS: atom_id res chain seq x y z
N MET A 1 -7.71 -3.30 -17.52
CA MET A 1 -7.12 -3.90 -16.34
C MET A 1 -5.64 -3.57 -16.21
N VAL A 2 -5.21 -3.26 -15.01
CA VAL A 2 -3.82 -2.90 -14.75
C VAL A 2 -2.97 -4.15 -14.58
N ALA A 3 -1.83 -4.20 -15.25
CA ALA A 3 -0.89 -5.29 -15.11
C ALA A 3 0.14 -4.97 -14.01
N ALA A 4 0.72 -6.00 -13.45
CA ALA A 4 1.79 -5.81 -12.47
C ALA A 4 3.01 -5.19 -13.15
N GLU A 5 3.69 -4.31 -12.48
CA GLU A 5 4.88 -3.66 -13.02
C GLU A 5 6.13 -4.47 -12.69
N GLN A 6 7.15 -4.27 -13.50
CA GLN A 6 8.44 -4.96 -13.35
C GLN A 6 9.35 -4.14 -12.43
N LEU A 7 8.89 -3.91 -11.19
CA LEU A 7 9.67 -3.18 -10.20
C LEU A 7 10.23 -4.16 -9.17
N PRO A 8 11.33 -3.80 -8.51
CA PRO A 8 11.86 -4.66 -7.46
C PRO A 8 10.84 -4.81 -6.32
N THR A 9 10.99 -5.86 -5.54
CA THR A 9 10.14 -6.13 -4.38
C THR A 9 10.89 -5.84 -3.09
N MET A 10 10.17 -5.80 -1.98
CA MET A 10 10.73 -5.58 -0.67
C MET A 10 10.16 -6.61 0.30
N ASP A 11 11.01 -7.24 1.10
CA ASP A 11 10.59 -8.18 2.13
C ASP A 11 10.55 -7.44 3.46
N LEU A 12 9.46 -7.61 4.21
CA LEU A 12 9.29 -6.95 5.50
C LEU A 12 9.57 -7.87 6.67
N LYS A 13 9.97 -7.25 7.77
CA LYS A 13 10.12 -7.93 9.05
C LYS A 13 8.83 -7.76 9.83
N PRO A 14 8.55 -8.65 10.79
CA PRO A 14 7.33 -8.56 11.60
C PRO A 14 7.20 -7.19 12.29
N PRO A 15 6.00 -6.71 12.46
CA PRO A 15 5.73 -5.36 12.93
C PRO A 15 5.47 -5.25 14.41
N SER A 16 5.31 -4.01 14.83
CA SER A 16 4.68 -3.63 16.09
C SER A 16 3.38 -2.91 15.70
N GLY A 17 2.41 -2.75 16.53
CA GLY A 17 1.13 -2.13 16.20
C GLY A 17 1.22 -0.78 15.49
N PHE A 18 0.10 -0.06 15.40
CA PHE A 18 0.08 1.25 14.73
C PHE A 18 0.93 2.27 15.47
N LYS A 19 1.83 2.91 14.73
CA LYS A 19 2.60 4.02 15.23
C LYS A 19 1.79 5.32 15.09
N PHE A 20 1.03 5.43 14.00
CA PHE A 20 0.17 6.59 13.71
C PHE A 20 -1.29 6.15 13.84
N ASP A 21 -1.78 6.12 15.08
CA ASP A 21 -3.12 5.64 15.41
C ASP A 21 -4.12 6.77 15.29
N LYS A 22 -4.92 6.76 14.22
CA LYS A 22 -5.87 7.81 13.92
C LYS A 22 -7.08 7.81 14.85
N THR A 23 -7.26 6.76 15.67
CA THR A 23 -8.34 6.80 16.66
C THR A 23 -8.11 7.93 17.66
N LYS A 24 -6.87 8.32 17.88
CA LYS A 24 -6.54 9.44 18.78
C LYS A 24 -7.02 10.76 18.24
N ASP A 25 -7.29 10.85 16.94
CA ASP A 25 -7.80 12.04 16.28
C ASP A 25 -9.30 11.93 16.00
N GLY A 26 -9.96 10.93 16.57
CA GLY A 26 -11.40 10.74 16.40
C GLY A 26 -11.80 9.94 15.17
N TYR A 27 -10.85 9.35 14.46
CA TYR A 27 -11.16 8.50 13.31
C TYR A 27 -11.55 7.10 13.76
N THR A 28 -12.33 6.42 12.94
CA THR A 28 -12.72 5.03 13.17
C THR A 28 -12.03 4.12 12.17
N LEU A 29 -11.45 3.03 12.64
CA LEU A 29 -10.84 2.04 11.77
C LEU A 29 -11.95 1.22 11.11
N ILE A 30 -12.01 1.25 9.78
CA ILE A 30 -13.05 0.56 8.99
C ILE A 30 -12.55 -0.76 8.45
N GLU A 31 -11.35 -0.76 7.88
CA GLU A 31 -10.74 -1.96 7.31
C GLU A 31 -9.26 -1.94 7.68
N ASP A 32 -8.70 -3.13 7.83
CA ASP A 32 -7.29 -3.26 8.11
C ASP A 32 -6.75 -4.55 7.52
N THR A 33 -5.52 -4.47 7.03
CA THR A 33 -4.78 -5.64 6.59
C THR A 33 -3.62 -5.80 7.56
N PRO A 34 -3.71 -6.74 8.48
CA PRO A 34 -2.63 -6.92 9.46
C PRO A 34 -1.37 -7.39 8.74
N LEU A 35 -0.24 -7.03 9.29
CA LEU A 35 1.04 -7.51 8.78
C LEU A 35 1.32 -8.84 9.45
N GLU A 36 1.37 -9.90 8.67
CA GLU A 36 1.57 -11.26 9.16
C GLU A 36 2.81 -11.88 8.53
N GLY A 37 3.58 -12.59 9.34
CA GLY A 37 4.75 -13.29 8.87
C GLY A 37 5.78 -12.36 8.23
N SER A 38 6.37 -12.80 7.14
CA SER A 38 7.39 -12.06 6.41
C SER A 38 6.92 -11.83 4.97
N PRO A 39 6.02 -10.88 4.77
CA PRO A 39 5.46 -10.66 3.43
C PRO A 39 6.47 -10.02 2.49
N ARG A 40 6.28 -10.31 1.21
CA ARG A 40 7.00 -9.62 0.14
C ARG A 40 6.10 -8.54 -0.41
N LEU A 41 6.63 -7.33 -0.54
CA LEU A 41 5.86 -6.21 -1.06
C LEU A 41 6.21 -5.94 -2.51
N SER A 42 5.18 -5.57 -3.28
CA SER A 42 5.33 -5.16 -4.66
C SER A 42 4.42 -3.97 -4.91
N LEU A 43 4.59 -3.32 -6.05
CA LEU A 43 3.78 -2.17 -6.43
C LEU A 43 2.95 -2.49 -7.64
N SER A 44 1.75 -1.91 -7.70
CA SER A 44 0.90 -2.01 -8.89
C SER A 44 0.19 -0.69 -9.12
N GLY A 45 -0.06 -0.39 -10.40
CA GLY A 45 -0.91 0.73 -10.75
C GLY A 45 -2.38 0.33 -10.67
N PHE A 46 -3.27 1.25 -11.03
CA PHE A 46 -4.72 1.01 -10.97
C PHE A 46 -5.48 1.74 -12.06
N LEU A 47 -4.79 2.50 -12.93
CA LEU A 47 -5.46 3.21 -14.01
C LEU A 47 -5.72 2.28 -15.19
N GLU A 48 -6.85 2.50 -15.83
CA GLU A 48 -7.13 1.87 -17.11
C GLU A 48 -6.48 2.69 -18.23
N GLU A 49 -6.40 2.09 -19.40
CA GLU A 49 -5.93 2.80 -20.59
C GLU A 49 -6.79 4.03 -20.80
N ASP A 50 -6.21 5.14 -21.17
CA ASP A 50 -6.86 6.42 -21.40
C ASP A 50 -7.27 7.20 -20.15
N GLU A 51 -6.98 6.70 -18.98
CA GLU A 51 -7.25 7.44 -17.75
C GLU A 51 -6.00 8.16 -17.26
N SER A 52 -6.18 9.40 -16.77
CA SER A 52 -5.09 10.14 -16.14
C SER A 52 -5.24 10.19 -14.63
N ARG A 53 -6.47 10.09 -14.12
CA ARG A 53 -6.73 10.06 -12.68
C ARG A 53 -8.10 9.44 -12.41
N VAL A 54 -8.28 8.97 -11.19
CA VAL A 54 -9.54 8.38 -10.73
C VAL A 54 -9.85 8.82 -9.31
N LEU A 55 -11.08 8.59 -8.88
CA LEU A 55 -11.47 8.77 -7.49
C LEU A 55 -10.73 7.77 -6.61
N GLY A 56 -10.44 8.15 -5.37
CA GLY A 56 -9.81 7.24 -4.42
C GLY A 56 -10.63 5.99 -4.20
N GLU A 57 -11.96 6.11 -4.16
CA GLU A 57 -12.83 4.94 -4.01
C GLU A 57 -12.69 3.99 -5.21
N THR A 58 -12.50 4.53 -6.41
CA THR A 58 -12.28 3.71 -7.60
C THR A 58 -10.93 2.98 -7.50
N MET A 59 -9.89 3.69 -7.06
CA MET A 59 -8.58 3.09 -6.83
C MET A 59 -8.68 1.91 -5.87
N LEU A 60 -9.37 2.10 -4.74
CA LEU A 60 -9.52 1.07 -3.73
C LEU A 60 -10.29 -0.13 -4.27
N GLU A 61 -11.38 0.11 -4.97
CA GLU A 61 -12.20 -0.95 -5.54
C GLU A 61 -11.38 -1.78 -6.53
N ARG A 62 -10.66 -1.13 -7.43
CA ARG A 62 -9.80 -1.83 -8.40
C ARG A 62 -8.70 -2.61 -7.72
N GLY A 63 -8.15 -2.04 -6.65
CA GLY A 63 -7.13 -2.73 -5.87
C GLY A 63 -7.65 -4.03 -5.28
N LYS A 64 -8.85 -4.00 -4.72
CA LYS A 64 -9.48 -5.18 -4.15
C LYS A 64 -9.81 -6.21 -5.23
N ASN A 65 -10.33 -5.75 -6.37
CA ASN A 65 -10.76 -6.63 -7.45
C ASN A 65 -9.61 -7.35 -8.14
N THR A 66 -8.39 -6.85 -8.01
CA THR A 66 -7.21 -7.45 -8.64
C THR A 66 -6.32 -8.17 -7.63
N ALA A 67 -6.82 -8.41 -6.43
CA ALA A 67 -6.00 -9.02 -5.36
C ALA A 67 -5.51 -10.43 -5.72
N GLU A 68 -6.31 -11.22 -6.42
CA GLU A 68 -5.91 -12.57 -6.80
C GLU A 68 -4.72 -12.56 -7.76
N GLN A 69 -4.68 -11.60 -8.66
CA GLN A 69 -3.62 -11.50 -9.66
C GLN A 69 -2.38 -10.78 -9.15
N LEU A 70 -2.59 -9.73 -8.36
CA LEU A 70 -1.52 -8.80 -8.01
C LEU A 70 -1.12 -8.81 -6.53
N GLY A 71 -1.86 -9.54 -5.70
CA GLY A 71 -1.60 -9.60 -4.27
C GLY A 71 -2.57 -8.76 -3.46
N LYS A 72 -2.67 -9.05 -2.18
CA LYS A 72 -3.53 -8.28 -1.27
C LYS A 72 -3.04 -6.86 -1.15
N LEU A 73 -3.93 -5.96 -0.79
CA LEU A 73 -3.54 -4.58 -0.52
C LEU A 73 -2.80 -4.52 0.82
N ALA A 74 -1.61 -3.97 0.81
CA ALA A 74 -0.88 -3.70 2.04
C ALA A 74 -1.58 -2.57 2.79
N GLY A 75 -1.49 -2.58 4.10
CA GLY A 75 -2.11 -1.57 4.94
C GLY A 75 -1.08 -0.65 5.59
N GLN A 76 -1.56 0.14 6.53
CA GLN A 76 -0.73 1.11 7.24
C GLN A 76 0.39 0.45 8.03
N HIS A 77 0.15 -0.73 8.60
CA HIS A 77 1.19 -1.46 9.33
C HIS A 77 2.42 -1.71 8.44
N HIS A 78 2.16 -2.05 7.18
CA HIS A 78 3.24 -2.30 6.23
C HIS A 78 4.02 -1.01 5.95
N LEU A 79 3.31 0.10 5.74
CA LEU A 79 3.95 1.38 5.49
C LEU A 79 4.79 1.83 6.69
N GLU A 80 4.25 1.67 7.89
CA GLU A 80 4.97 2.08 9.10
C GLU A 80 6.23 1.24 9.30
N THR A 81 6.16 -0.05 9.00
CA THR A 81 7.32 -0.92 9.11
C THR A 81 8.35 -0.56 8.03
N MET A 82 7.90 -0.20 6.83
CA MET A 82 8.81 0.29 5.80
C MET A 82 9.57 1.54 6.27
N LEU A 83 8.88 2.43 6.99
CA LEU A 83 9.53 3.62 7.53
C LEU A 83 10.64 3.28 8.52
N GLU A 84 10.49 2.19 9.26
CA GLU A 84 11.52 1.75 10.21
C GLU A 84 12.74 1.17 9.49
N HIS A 85 12.61 0.86 8.21
CA HIS A 85 13.65 0.26 7.39
C HIS A 85 13.78 0.98 6.05
N GLN A 86 13.85 2.31 6.09
CA GLN A 86 13.85 3.12 4.87
C GLN A 86 14.97 2.81 3.89
N ASP A 87 16.13 2.43 4.42
CA ASP A 87 17.27 2.10 3.57
C ASP A 87 17.06 0.81 2.76
N GLU A 88 16.05 0.02 3.12
CA GLU A 88 15.72 -1.21 2.42
C GLU A 88 14.63 -1.01 1.36
N ILE A 89 14.01 0.18 1.32
CA ILE A 89 13.00 0.48 0.29
C ILE A 89 13.71 0.70 -1.04
N PRO A 90 13.31 -0.03 -2.11
CA PRO A 90 13.99 0.13 -3.40
C PRO A 90 14.02 1.58 -3.86
N VAL A 91 15.18 2.01 -4.36
CA VAL A 91 15.36 3.39 -4.84
C VAL A 91 14.38 3.70 -5.98
N GLU A 92 14.08 2.70 -6.81
CA GLU A 92 13.15 2.85 -7.91
C GLU A 92 11.74 3.24 -7.48
N TRP A 93 11.40 2.99 -6.21
CA TRP A 93 10.07 3.33 -5.68
C TRP A 93 9.93 4.81 -5.35
N ARG A 94 11.03 5.55 -5.31
CA ARG A 94 11.02 6.98 -4.95
C ARG A 94 10.26 7.86 -5.94
N GLU A 95 10.00 7.35 -7.14
CA GLU A 95 9.22 8.06 -8.14
C GLU A 95 7.73 8.10 -7.82
N PHE A 96 7.28 7.27 -6.87
CA PHE A 96 5.86 7.08 -6.62
C PHE A 96 5.47 7.40 -5.19
N TYR A 97 4.18 7.71 -5.00
CA TYR A 97 3.56 7.68 -3.69
C TYR A 97 3.09 6.25 -3.46
N LEU A 98 3.42 5.70 -2.31
CA LEU A 98 3.18 4.28 -2.00
C LEU A 98 1.95 4.18 -1.10
N VAL A 99 0.85 3.68 -1.64
CA VAL A 99 -0.45 3.71 -0.96
C VAL A 99 -0.70 2.41 -0.22
N GLY A 100 -1.01 2.55 1.08
CA GLY A 100 -1.37 1.41 1.93
C GLY A 100 -2.87 1.30 2.09
N ALA A 101 -3.56 0.99 0.99
CA ALA A 101 -5.02 1.01 0.93
C ALA A 101 -5.71 -0.13 1.67
N GLY A 102 -4.94 -1.09 2.21
CA GLY A 102 -5.51 -2.17 3.02
C GLY A 102 -5.98 -1.72 4.39
N THR A 103 -5.58 -0.54 4.85
CA THR A 103 -6.07 0.06 6.09
C THR A 103 -6.88 1.29 5.73
N VAL A 104 -8.15 1.32 6.15
CA VAL A 104 -9.05 2.43 5.82
C VAL A 104 -9.61 3.03 7.11
N TRP A 105 -9.49 4.33 7.24
CA TRP A 105 -10.05 5.09 8.36
C TRP A 105 -11.25 5.89 7.89
N ARG A 106 -12.16 6.20 8.81
CA ARG A 106 -13.30 7.07 8.54
C ARG A 106 -13.27 8.22 9.54
N ASP A 107 -13.38 9.45 9.05
CA ASP A 107 -13.40 10.62 9.92
C ASP A 107 -14.80 10.88 10.47
N GLY A 108 -14.92 11.95 11.28
CA GLY A 108 -16.19 12.31 11.90
C GLY A 108 -17.28 12.72 10.92
N ASP A 109 -16.90 13.10 9.72
CA ASP A 109 -17.84 13.50 8.67
C ASP A 109 -18.21 12.32 7.74
N GLY A 110 -17.66 11.14 7.99
CA GLY A 110 -17.96 9.94 7.22
C GLY A 110 -17.06 9.71 6.03
N TYR A 111 -16.05 10.54 5.82
CA TYR A 111 -15.12 10.37 4.69
C TYR A 111 -14.06 9.32 5.03
N ARG A 112 -13.65 8.55 4.02
CA ARG A 112 -12.68 7.49 4.18
C ARG A 112 -11.28 7.97 3.81
N TRP A 113 -10.28 7.51 4.56
CA TRP A 113 -8.89 7.94 4.43
C TRP A 113 -7.96 6.76 4.38
N VAL A 114 -6.87 6.91 3.65
CA VAL A 114 -5.80 5.90 3.62
C VAL A 114 -4.46 6.58 3.82
N ALA A 115 -3.47 5.80 4.25
CA ALA A 115 -2.12 6.27 4.42
C ALA A 115 -1.31 6.05 3.14
N TYR A 116 -0.32 6.90 2.92
CA TYR A 116 0.64 6.69 1.84
C TYR A 116 2.00 7.25 2.24
N LEU A 117 3.05 6.71 1.61
CA LEU A 117 4.41 7.18 1.79
C LEU A 117 4.82 8.03 0.59
N GLY A 118 5.53 9.13 0.86
CA GLY A 118 6.10 9.96 -0.19
C GLY A 118 7.58 10.22 0.10
N TRP A 119 8.38 10.24 -0.96
CA TRP A 119 9.80 10.58 -0.86
C TRP A 119 9.97 12.08 -1.01
N ASN A 120 10.59 12.73 -0.02
CA ASN A 120 10.71 14.20 -0.04
C ASN A 120 12.09 14.70 -0.51
N GLY A 121 12.92 13.81 -1.04
CA GLY A 121 14.29 14.15 -1.45
C GLY A 121 15.35 13.65 -0.47
N ASP A 122 14.98 13.46 0.78
CA ASP A 122 15.88 12.99 1.84
C ASP A 122 15.39 11.73 2.52
N GLU A 123 14.08 11.60 2.71
CA GLU A 123 13.51 10.49 3.46
C GLU A 123 12.07 10.23 3.03
N TRP A 124 11.57 9.07 3.39
CA TRP A 124 10.17 8.74 3.22
C TRP A 124 9.38 9.33 4.37
N VAL A 125 8.20 9.84 4.06
CA VAL A 125 7.29 10.42 5.05
C VAL A 125 5.92 9.81 4.87
N LEU A 126 5.22 9.55 5.98
CA LEU A 126 3.88 8.99 5.94
C LEU A 126 2.85 10.12 5.97
N TYR A 127 1.91 10.06 5.05
CA TYR A 127 0.82 11.00 4.90
C TYR A 127 -0.51 10.26 4.89
N PHE A 128 -1.59 11.00 5.05
CA PHE A 128 -2.95 10.47 4.92
C PHE A 128 -3.72 11.32 3.93
N ASP A 129 -4.63 10.69 3.18
CA ASP A 129 -5.48 11.42 2.26
C ASP A 129 -6.84 10.77 2.13
N SER A 130 -7.83 11.59 1.80
CA SER A 130 -9.21 11.17 1.64
C SER A 130 -9.42 10.45 0.31
N LEU A 131 -10.27 9.42 0.33
CA LEU A 131 -10.62 8.67 -0.88
C LEU A 131 -11.69 9.37 -1.73
N ARG A 132 -12.27 10.46 -1.24
CA ARG A 132 -13.34 11.14 -1.96
C ARG A 132 -12.87 11.99 -3.14
N GLY A 133 -11.59 12.34 -3.18
CA GLY A 133 -11.06 13.15 -4.26
C GLY A 133 -10.64 12.33 -5.46
N SER A 134 -10.51 13.00 -6.60
CA SER A 134 -10.16 12.37 -7.87
C SER A 134 -8.71 12.62 -8.30
N ARG A 135 -7.83 12.80 -7.35
CA ARG A 135 -6.43 13.14 -7.61
C ARG A 135 -5.49 11.94 -7.78
N TRP A 136 -6.04 10.73 -7.64
CA TRP A 136 -5.22 9.51 -7.68
C TRP A 136 -4.82 9.19 -9.13
N SER A 137 -3.52 9.10 -9.38
CA SER A 137 -2.98 9.10 -10.73
C SER A 137 -1.87 8.06 -10.91
N SER A 138 -1.16 8.17 -12.03
CA SER A 138 -0.03 7.29 -12.32
C SER A 138 1.17 7.54 -11.40
N ASN A 139 1.16 8.61 -10.63
CA ASN A 139 2.21 8.87 -9.63
C ASN A 139 2.00 8.05 -8.37
N ASP A 140 0.82 7.46 -8.22
CA ASP A 140 0.48 6.65 -7.06
C ASP A 140 0.56 5.17 -7.41
N ARG A 141 1.04 4.36 -6.47
CA ARG A 141 1.09 2.91 -6.65
C ARG A 141 0.52 2.25 -5.42
N LEU A 142 -0.30 1.24 -5.64
CA LEU A 142 -0.80 0.41 -4.54
C LEU A 142 0.31 -0.53 -4.10
N VAL A 143 0.57 -0.56 -2.79
CA VAL A 143 1.49 -1.54 -2.24
C VAL A 143 0.72 -2.85 -2.08
N ARG A 144 1.30 -3.92 -2.59
CA ARG A 144 0.70 -5.26 -2.58
C ARG A 144 1.52 -6.19 -1.70
N VAL A 145 0.84 -7.16 -1.12
CA VAL A 145 1.44 -8.13 -0.20
C VAL A 145 1.29 -9.53 -0.79
N SER A 146 2.39 -10.28 -0.80
CA SER A 146 2.32 -11.71 -1.02
C SER A 146 3.26 -12.40 -0.03
N GLN A 147 2.89 -13.60 0.39
CA GLN A 147 3.79 -14.40 1.21
C GLN A 147 4.84 -15.03 0.31
N VAL A 148 6.06 -15.12 0.81
CA VAL A 148 7.10 -15.83 0.09
C VAL A 148 6.74 -17.31 0.13
N SER A 149 6.48 -17.90 -1.03
CA SER A 149 6.09 -19.31 -1.10
C SER A 149 7.30 -20.22 -0.88
N GLN A 150 7.03 -21.48 -0.57
CA GLN A 150 8.11 -22.45 -0.42
C GLN A 150 8.89 -22.61 -1.73
N GLU A 151 8.22 -22.49 -2.84
CA GLU A 151 8.86 -22.58 -4.16
C GLU A 151 9.84 -21.43 -4.35
N GLU A 152 9.43 -20.22 -3.95
CA GLU A 152 10.28 -19.04 -4.06
C GLU A 152 11.47 -19.12 -3.12
N LEU A 153 11.31 -19.85 -2.02
CA LEU A 153 12.40 -20.07 -1.07
C LEU A 153 13.34 -21.18 -1.51
N GLY A 154 13.07 -21.80 -2.66
CA GLY A 154 13.90 -22.86 -3.18
C GLY A 154 13.53 -24.25 -2.70
N PHE A 155 12.41 -24.38 -2.03
CA PHE A 155 11.91 -25.68 -1.60
C PHE A 155 11.03 -26.26 -2.69
N SER A 156 11.34 -27.46 -3.07
CA SER A 156 10.56 -28.14 -4.09
C SER A 156 9.40 -28.86 -3.43
N GLU A 157 8.25 -28.78 -4.07
CA GLU A 157 7.06 -29.50 -3.64
C GLU A 157 7.03 -30.90 -4.22
N SER A 158 8.10 -31.29 -4.79
CA SER A 158 8.23 -32.60 -5.40
C SER A 158 7.95 -33.72 -4.41
#